data_2ddc11a1f95a69afeca70c3d6bfb4938
#
_entry.id   2ddc11a1f95a69afeca70c3d6bfb4938
#
_cell.length_a   1.000
_cell.length_b   1.000
_cell.length_c   1.000
_cell.angle_alpha   90.00
_cell.angle_beta   90.00
_cell.angle_gamma   90.00
#
_symmetry.space_group_name_H-M   'P 1'
#
loop_
_entity.id
_entity.type
_entity.pdbx_description
1 polymer ?
#
loop_
_entity_poly.entity_id
_entity_poly.type
_entity_poly.pdbx_seq_one_letter_code
_entity_poly.pdbx_strand_id
1 'polypeptide(L)'
;MENISEIVKQITIEELKKYNVEVKGFYLFGSRAKGTYREDSDWDFFVVIDKDLSFQKKWDIIDKIKIKLAKLKIPNDIILKSEKEIQES
;
A
#
# COMPACT_ATOMS: atom_id res chain seq x y z
N MET A 1 20.52 6.28 4.71
CA MET A 1 19.37 6.83 3.96
C MET A 1 18.13 5.99 4.21
N GLU A 2 17.03 6.63 4.53
CA GLU A 2 15.77 5.91 4.77
C GLU A 2 15.23 5.36 3.45
N ASN A 3 14.78 4.11 3.48
CA ASN A 3 14.13 3.48 2.35
C ASN A 3 12.62 3.70 2.48
N ILE A 4 12.06 4.58 1.67
CA ILE A 4 10.63 4.93 1.70
C ILE A 4 9.76 3.70 1.47
N SER A 5 10.11 2.87 0.48
CA SER A 5 9.35 1.64 0.20
C SER A 5 9.28 0.72 1.43
N GLU A 6 10.38 0.58 2.14
CA GLU A 6 10.43 -0.25 3.34
C GLU A 6 9.58 0.33 4.47
N ILE A 7 9.61 1.65 4.65
CA ILE A 7 8.77 2.34 5.64
C ILE A 7 7.30 2.10 5.34
N VAL A 8 6.89 2.31 4.10
CA VAL A 8 5.49 2.13 3.67
C VAL A 8 5.07 0.67 3.84
N LYS A 9 5.94 -0.26 3.48
CA LYS A 9 5.69 -1.70 3.63
C LYS A 9 5.42 -2.07 5.08
N GLN A 10 6.24 -1.60 6.02
CA GLN A 10 6.07 -1.90 7.43
C GLN A 10 4.78 -1.32 7.98
N ILE A 11 4.46 -0.09 7.63
CA ILE A 11 3.21 0.55 8.06
C ILE A 11 2.00 -0.24 7.53
N THR A 12 2.06 -0.65 6.25
CA THR A 12 1.00 -1.43 5.61
C THR A 12 0.80 -2.78 6.30
N ILE A 13 1.89 -3.50 6.54
CA ILE A 13 1.85 -4.79 7.22
C ILE A 13 1.24 -4.66 8.61
N GLU A 14 1.66 -3.68 9.37
CA GLU A 14 1.17 -3.45 10.73
C GLU A 14 -0.32 -3.11 10.76
N GLU A 15 -0.78 -2.26 9.84
CA GLU A 15 -2.20 -1.91 9.77
C GLU A 15 -3.06 -3.12 9.40
N LEU A 16 -2.64 -3.88 8.39
CA LEU A 16 -3.37 -5.07 7.94
C LEU A 16 -3.38 -6.16 9.01
N LYS A 17 -2.32 -6.28 9.78
CA LYS A 17 -2.22 -7.27 10.86
C LYS A 17 -3.32 -7.07 11.91
N LYS A 18 -3.73 -5.84 12.15
CA LYS A 18 -4.83 -5.54 13.09
C LYS A 18 -6.15 -6.17 12.67
N TYR A 19 -6.31 -6.46 11.38
CA TYR A 19 -7.49 -7.09 10.82
C TYR A 19 -7.27 -8.56 10.50
N ASN A 20 -6.15 -9.11 10.97
CA ASN A 20 -5.76 -10.49 10.72
C ASN A 20 -5.59 -10.77 9.22
N VAL A 21 -5.02 -9.82 8.51
CA VAL A 21 -4.77 -9.90 7.06
C VAL A 21 -3.26 -9.94 6.83
N GLU A 22 -2.84 -10.87 5.97
CA GLU A 22 -1.44 -11.06 5.62
C GLU A 22 -1.11 -10.46 4.26
N VAL A 23 0.02 -9.77 4.15
CA VAL A 23 0.52 -9.23 2.89
C VAL A 23 1.25 -10.34 2.14
N LYS A 24 0.77 -10.65 0.94
CA LYS A 24 1.36 -11.68 0.07
C LYS A 24 2.28 -11.08 -1.00
N GLY A 25 2.13 -9.81 -1.31
CA GLY A 25 2.99 -9.12 -2.25
C GLY A 25 2.95 -7.62 -2.00
N PHE A 26 4.07 -6.97 -2.29
CA PHE A 26 4.19 -5.53 -2.09
C PHE A 26 5.07 -4.98 -3.21
N TYR A 27 4.51 -4.15 -4.08
CA TYR A 27 5.18 -3.71 -5.29
C TYR A 27 5.09 -2.21 -5.47
N LEU A 28 6.23 -1.59 -5.76
CA LEU A 28 6.30 -0.20 -6.19
C LEU A 28 6.02 -0.15 -7.68
N PHE A 29 5.14 0.77 -8.11
CA PHE A 29 4.89 0.98 -9.54
C PHE A 29 4.85 2.48 -9.83
N GLY A 30 4.49 2.85 -11.05
CA GLY A 30 4.39 4.24 -11.46
C GLY A 30 5.74 4.91 -11.69
N SER A 31 5.77 6.25 -11.60
CA SER A 31 6.96 7.03 -11.93
C SER A 31 8.15 6.73 -11.04
N ARG A 32 7.93 6.46 -9.75
CA ARG A 32 9.02 6.14 -8.81
C ARG A 32 9.72 4.82 -9.17
N ALA A 33 8.94 3.84 -9.66
CA ALA A 33 9.51 2.57 -10.11
C ALA A 33 10.28 2.70 -11.41
N LYS A 34 9.82 3.60 -12.30
CA LYS A 34 10.43 3.81 -13.61
C LYS A 34 11.62 4.76 -13.58
N GLY A 35 11.81 5.50 -12.50
CA GLY A 35 12.87 6.49 -12.41
C GLY A 35 12.56 7.82 -13.10
N THR A 36 11.31 8.03 -13.53
CA THR A 36 10.87 9.27 -14.19
C THR A 36 10.16 10.23 -13.24
N TYR A 37 10.44 10.11 -11.96
CA TYR A 37 9.77 10.86 -10.91
C TYR A 37 10.39 12.23 -10.67
N ARG A 38 9.58 13.09 -10.04
CA ARG A 38 10.01 14.36 -9.43
C ARG A 38 9.99 14.19 -7.92
N GLU A 39 10.55 15.14 -7.18
CA GLU A 39 10.55 15.11 -5.71
C GLU A 39 9.16 15.01 -5.12
N ASP A 40 8.17 15.66 -5.75
CA ASP A 40 6.79 15.67 -5.29
C ASP A 40 5.92 14.58 -5.89
N SER A 41 6.50 13.67 -6.67
CA SER A 41 5.76 12.55 -7.24
C SER A 41 5.28 11.59 -6.17
N ASP A 42 4.06 11.06 -6.35
CA ASP A 42 3.51 10.06 -5.45
C ASP A 42 4.31 8.76 -5.49
N TRP A 43 4.33 8.09 -4.36
CA TRP A 43 4.82 6.73 -4.25
C TRP A 43 3.64 5.79 -4.43
N ASP A 44 3.61 5.07 -5.55
CA ASP A 44 2.50 4.20 -5.92
C ASP A 44 2.82 2.76 -5.55
N PHE A 45 1.98 2.15 -4.71
CA PHE A 45 2.19 0.77 -4.27
C PHE A 45 1.00 -0.10 -4.57
N PHE A 46 1.29 -1.30 -5.03
CA PHE A 46 0.31 -2.36 -5.26
C PHE A 46 0.53 -3.43 -4.19
N VAL A 47 -0.49 -3.66 -3.38
CA VAL A 47 -0.42 -4.57 -2.23
C VAL A 47 -1.36 -5.75 -2.44
N VAL A 48 -0.81 -6.96 -2.37
CA VAL A 48 -1.59 -8.19 -2.51
C VAL A 48 -1.80 -8.79 -1.11
N ILE A 49 -3.03 -9.12 -0.80
CA ILE A 49 -3.42 -9.66 0.51
C ILE A 49 -4.08 -11.03 0.37
N ASP A 50 -4.10 -11.77 1.47
CA ASP A 50 -4.58 -13.16 1.52
C ASP A 50 -6.09 -13.30 1.65
N LYS A 51 -6.80 -12.22 1.96
CA LYS A 51 -8.24 -12.26 2.22
C LYS A 51 -9.01 -11.26 1.40
N ASP A 52 -10.23 -11.63 1.00
CA ASP A 52 -11.16 -10.68 0.42
C ASP A 52 -11.74 -9.82 1.54
N LEU A 53 -11.65 -8.51 1.37
CA LEU A 53 -12.22 -7.55 2.31
C LEU A 53 -13.44 -6.90 1.69
N SER A 54 -14.42 -6.57 2.53
CA SER A 54 -15.54 -5.74 2.08
C SER A 54 -15.00 -4.40 1.58
N PHE A 55 -15.75 -3.77 0.71
CA PHE A 55 -15.41 -2.44 0.19
C PHE A 55 -15.15 -1.44 1.33
N GLN A 56 -16.05 -1.43 2.32
CA GLN A 56 -15.96 -0.55 3.48
C GLN A 56 -14.67 -0.79 4.27
N LYS A 57 -14.38 -2.05 4.59
CA LYS A 57 -13.19 -2.40 5.38
C LYS A 57 -11.90 -2.06 4.62
N LYS A 58 -11.88 -2.34 3.32
CA LYS A 58 -10.74 -2.02 2.47
C LYS A 58 -10.41 -0.52 2.54
N TRP A 59 -11.42 0.33 2.35
CA TRP A 59 -11.22 1.77 2.39
C TRP A 59 -10.84 2.27 3.77
N ASP A 60 -11.39 1.70 4.84
CA ASP A 60 -11.00 2.05 6.21
C ASP A 60 -9.52 1.79 6.45
N ILE A 61 -9.04 0.66 5.98
CA ILE A 61 -7.63 0.29 6.13
C ILE A 61 -6.73 1.23 5.32
N ILE A 62 -7.10 1.48 4.07
CA ILE A 62 -6.34 2.38 3.19
C ILE A 62 -6.27 3.78 3.81
N ASP A 63 -7.38 4.29 4.34
CA ASP A 63 -7.42 5.60 4.98
C ASP A 63 -6.45 5.68 6.16
N LYS A 64 -6.41 4.65 6.99
CA LYS A 64 -5.50 4.62 8.15
C LYS A 64 -4.03 4.62 7.71
N ILE A 65 -3.73 3.86 6.66
CA ILE A 65 -2.37 3.85 6.09
C ILE A 65 -2.01 5.24 5.57
N LYS A 66 -2.92 5.84 4.80
CA LYS A 66 -2.69 7.17 4.22
C LYS A 66 -2.51 8.26 5.28
N ILE A 67 -3.27 8.18 6.37
CA ILE A 67 -3.12 9.15 7.48
C ILE A 67 -1.72 9.05 8.08
N LYS A 68 -1.23 7.84 8.30
CA LYS A 68 0.12 7.63 8.84
C LYS A 68 1.20 8.13 7.90
N LEU A 69 1.03 7.86 6.60
CA LEU A 69 1.98 8.32 5.59
C LEU A 69 1.96 9.84 5.42
N ALA A 70 0.79 10.45 5.56
CA ALA A 70 0.66 11.91 5.51
C ALA A 70 1.45 12.58 6.65
N LYS A 71 1.42 11.98 7.83
CA LYS A 71 2.19 12.48 8.98
C LYS A 71 3.69 12.43 8.73
N LEU A 72 4.13 11.50 7.90
CA LEU A 72 5.53 11.36 7.50
C LEU A 72 5.86 12.15 6.24
N LYS A 73 4.88 12.87 5.69
CA LYS A 73 5.00 13.66 4.46
C LYS A 73 5.41 12.80 3.26
N ILE A 74 4.85 11.60 3.18
CA ILE A 74 5.06 10.68 2.07
C ILE A 74 3.81 10.71 1.17
N PRO A 75 3.84 11.41 0.03
CA PRO A 75 2.72 11.38 -0.91
C PRO A 75 2.62 9.98 -1.51
N ASN A 76 1.41 9.43 -1.57
CA ASN A 76 1.25 8.02 -1.90
C ASN A 76 -0.07 7.71 -2.56
N ASP A 77 -0.10 6.59 -3.27
CA ASP A 77 -1.30 5.94 -3.74
C ASP A 77 -1.17 4.45 -3.46
N ILE A 78 -2.19 3.88 -2.81
CA ILE A 78 -2.16 2.48 -2.38
C ILE A 78 -3.30 1.73 -3.06
N ILE A 79 -2.96 0.70 -3.82
CA ILE A 79 -3.93 -0.22 -4.41
C ILE A 79 -3.85 -1.53 -3.61
N LEU A 80 -4.99 -1.95 -3.08
CA LEU A 80 -5.09 -3.15 -2.25
C LEU A 80 -5.98 -4.17 -2.94
N LYS A 81 -5.42 -5.34 -3.26
CA LYS A 81 -6.13 -6.42 -3.94
C LYS A 81 -5.88 -7.74 -3.25
N SER A 82 -6.91 -8.58 -3.17
CA SER A 82 -6.73 -9.94 -2.69
C SER A 82 -6.15 -10.81 -3.81
N GLU A 83 -5.56 -11.94 -3.42
CA GLU A 83 -5.07 -12.93 -4.39
C GLU A 83 -6.22 -13.40 -5.30
N LYS A 84 -7.40 -13.58 -4.72
CA LYS A 84 -8.59 -14.00 -5.46
C LYS A 84 -9.02 -12.96 -6.50
N GLU A 85 -9.03 -11.69 -6.13
CA GLU A 85 -9.37 -10.61 -7.06
C GLU A 85 -8.42 -10.59 -8.28
N ILE A 86 -7.13 -10.84 -8.03
CA ILE A 86 -6.14 -10.88 -9.10
C ILE A 86 -6.36 -12.07 -10.01
N GLN A 87 -6.68 -13.24 -9.45
CA GLN A 87 -6.93 -14.45 -10.24
C GLN A 87 -8.18 -14.35 -11.09
N GLU A 88 -9.19 -13.62 -10.65
CA GLU A 88 -10.47 -13.46 -11.34
C GLU A 88 -10.47 -12.36 -12.40
N SER A 89 -9.44 -11.54 -12.44
CA SER A 89 -9.37 -10.41 -13.37
C SER A 89 -8.91 -10.82 -14.77
#